data_00e4f1c2caffea0a16b60d7c9bece672
#
_entry.id   00e4f1c2caffea0a16b60d7c9bece672
#
_cell.length_a   1.000
_cell.length_b   1.000
_cell.length_c   1.000
_cell.angle_alpha   90.00
_cell.angle_beta   90.00
_cell.angle_gamma   90.00
#
_symmetry.space_group_name_H-M   'P 1'
#
loop_
_entity.id
_entity.type
_entity.pdbx_description
1 polymer ?
#
loop_
_entity_poly.entity_id
_entity_poly.type
_entity_poly.pdbx_seq_one_letter_code
_entity_poly.pdbx_strand_id
1 'polypeptide(L)'
;MQPICRVLGEISIAVVWALLAAPVAGQDVAGGKQIFALCSVCHSTDGTNGVGPSLQGIVGRKAGSSAGFHYSRAMKAANITWDDEKLDNYLTDPQRVVPGNIMPFSGLADSTQRADVIAYLKTLK
;
A
#
# COMPACT_ATOMS: atom_id res chain seq x y z
N MET A 1 -41.87 37.10 59.00
CA MET A 1 -40.48 37.18 58.44
C MET A 1 -40.10 35.83 57.91
N GLN A 2 -40.15 35.63 56.64
CA GLN A 2 -39.68 34.37 56.00
C GLN A 2 -38.41 34.69 55.20
N PRO A 3 -37.30 33.92 55.33
CA PRO A 3 -36.15 34.07 54.50
C PRO A 3 -36.34 33.42 53.15
N ILE A 4 -36.10 34.21 52.14
CA ILE A 4 -36.12 33.78 50.73
C ILE A 4 -34.90 32.90 50.45
N CYS A 5 -35.13 31.62 50.23
CA CYS A 5 -34.08 30.69 49.78
C CYS A 5 -33.80 30.92 48.28
N ARG A 6 -32.67 31.55 47.95
CA ARG A 6 -32.17 31.65 46.61
C ARG A 6 -31.58 30.31 46.20
N VAL A 7 -32.24 29.64 45.29
CA VAL A 7 -31.70 28.47 44.60
C VAL A 7 -30.80 29.00 43.48
N LEU A 8 -29.49 28.92 43.67
CA LEU A 8 -28.52 29.13 42.62
C LEU A 8 -28.48 27.89 41.74
N GLY A 9 -29.08 28.01 40.56
CA GLY A 9 -28.98 26.97 39.55
C GLY A 9 -27.56 26.90 38.99
N GLU A 10 -26.88 25.82 39.21
CA GLU A 10 -25.60 25.52 38.55
C GLU A 10 -25.87 25.15 37.08
N ILE A 11 -25.44 26.02 36.18
CA ILE A 11 -25.43 25.73 34.75
C ILE A 11 -24.19 24.90 34.46
N SER A 12 -24.37 23.59 34.42
CA SER A 12 -23.33 22.67 33.96
C SER A 12 -23.16 22.81 32.45
N ILE A 13 -22.11 23.50 32.03
CA ILE A 13 -21.70 23.57 30.64
C ILE A 13 -21.01 22.24 30.27
N ALA A 14 -21.77 21.34 29.69
CA ALA A 14 -21.21 20.12 29.10
C ALA A 14 -20.44 20.50 27.82
N VAL A 15 -19.11 20.57 27.92
CA VAL A 15 -18.24 20.74 26.75
C VAL A 15 -18.23 19.42 26.00
N VAL A 16 -19.00 19.35 24.93
CA VAL A 16 -18.98 18.21 24.00
C VAL A 16 -17.73 18.36 23.12
N TRP A 17 -16.69 17.61 23.41
CA TRP A 17 -15.56 17.44 22.54
C TRP A 17 -16.01 16.63 21.32
N ALA A 18 -16.34 17.30 20.23
CA ALA A 18 -16.51 16.66 18.94
C ALA A 18 -15.12 16.17 18.47
N LEU A 19 -14.86 14.87 18.64
CA LEU A 19 -13.72 14.20 18.02
C LEU A 19 -13.92 14.29 16.49
N LEU A 20 -13.29 15.26 15.87
CA LEU A 20 -13.13 15.31 14.41
C LEU A 20 -12.25 14.12 14.04
N ALA A 21 -12.87 12.98 13.74
CA ALA A 21 -12.19 11.90 13.07
C ALA A 21 -11.75 12.42 11.68
N ALA A 22 -10.46 12.73 11.54
CA ALA A 22 -9.91 12.99 10.22
C ALA A 22 -10.16 11.74 9.36
N PRO A 23 -10.63 11.89 8.11
CA PRO A 23 -10.74 10.75 7.22
C PRO A 23 -9.35 10.13 7.08
N VAL A 24 -9.20 8.89 7.52
CA VAL A 24 -8.05 8.08 7.13
C VAL A 24 -8.11 8.02 5.61
N ALA A 25 -7.13 8.60 4.93
CA ALA A 25 -7.02 8.49 3.48
C ALA A 25 -6.99 7.00 3.15
N GLY A 26 -8.13 6.46 2.71
CA GLY A 26 -8.25 5.06 2.30
C GLY A 26 -7.35 4.84 1.08
N GLN A 27 -6.75 3.67 0.99
CA GLN A 27 -6.00 3.25 -0.18
C GLN A 27 -6.90 3.35 -1.42
N ASP A 28 -6.50 4.18 -2.39
CA ASP A 28 -7.29 4.41 -3.60
C ASP A 28 -6.90 3.42 -4.71
N VAL A 29 -7.75 2.42 -4.94
CA VAL A 29 -7.56 1.43 -6.00
C VAL A 29 -7.55 2.07 -7.38
N ALA A 30 -8.40 3.09 -7.62
CA ALA A 30 -8.46 3.77 -8.91
C ALA A 30 -7.19 4.60 -9.16
N GLY A 31 -6.72 5.32 -8.14
CA GLY A 31 -5.42 6.00 -8.15
C GLY A 31 -4.28 5.01 -8.35
N GLY A 32 -4.31 3.87 -7.66
CA GLY A 32 -3.34 2.80 -7.81
C GLY A 32 -3.27 2.22 -9.22
N LYS A 33 -4.39 2.09 -9.90
CA LYS A 33 -4.43 1.70 -11.31
C LYS A 33 -3.75 2.72 -12.22
N GLN A 34 -3.87 4.02 -11.92
CA GLN A 34 -3.16 5.07 -12.67
C GLN A 34 -1.65 4.98 -12.45
N ILE A 35 -1.20 4.79 -11.19
CA ILE A 35 0.22 4.58 -10.87
C ILE A 35 0.76 3.31 -11.55
N PHE A 36 -0.05 2.26 -11.63
CA PHE A 36 0.32 1.00 -12.29
C PHE A 36 0.68 1.18 -13.77
N ALA A 37 0.28 2.27 -14.42
CA ALA A 37 0.71 2.59 -15.78
C ALA A 37 2.25 2.60 -15.93
N LEU A 38 2.98 2.98 -14.88
CA LEU A 38 4.45 2.93 -14.84
C LEU A 38 4.98 1.47 -14.85
N CYS A 39 4.22 0.55 -14.31
CA CYS A 39 4.58 -0.86 -14.17
C CYS A 39 4.18 -1.66 -15.43
N SER A 40 3.06 -1.29 -16.04
CA SER A 40 2.46 -2.01 -17.17
C SER A 40 3.31 -2.02 -18.43
N VAL A 41 4.33 -1.16 -18.51
CA VAL A 41 5.32 -1.17 -19.58
C VAL A 41 6.07 -2.51 -19.63
N CYS A 42 6.26 -3.15 -18.48
CA CYS A 42 7.01 -4.41 -18.33
C CYS A 42 6.17 -5.55 -17.78
N HIS A 43 5.12 -5.26 -17.00
CA HIS A 43 4.32 -6.26 -16.29
C HIS A 43 2.90 -6.34 -16.81
N SER A 44 2.39 -7.58 -16.99
CA SER A 44 0.99 -7.83 -17.28
C SER A 44 0.17 -8.05 -16.00
N THR A 45 -1.15 -8.11 -16.16
CA THR A 45 -2.12 -8.45 -15.11
C THR A 45 -2.94 -9.69 -15.44
N ASP A 46 -2.62 -10.39 -16.52
CA ASP A 46 -3.39 -11.49 -17.11
C ASP A 46 -2.69 -12.86 -17.05
N GLY A 47 -1.59 -12.95 -16.31
CA GLY A 47 -0.79 -14.18 -16.19
C GLY A 47 0.31 -14.35 -17.22
N THR A 48 0.36 -13.52 -18.27
CA THR A 48 1.41 -13.62 -19.30
C THR A 48 2.68 -12.89 -18.84
N ASN A 49 3.85 -13.49 -19.05
CA ASN A 49 5.13 -12.85 -18.79
C ASN A 49 5.55 -12.01 -20.01
N GLY A 50 6.15 -10.87 -19.75
CA GLY A 50 6.73 -9.99 -20.76
C GLY A 50 8.18 -9.66 -20.40
N VAL A 51 8.55 -8.38 -20.47
CA VAL A 51 9.86 -7.89 -19.98
C VAL A 51 10.02 -8.19 -18.48
N GLY A 52 8.93 -8.03 -17.71
CA GLY A 52 8.79 -8.48 -16.33
C GLY A 52 7.82 -9.64 -16.18
N PRO A 53 7.76 -10.27 -14.99
CA PRO A 53 6.77 -11.31 -14.73
C PRO A 53 5.36 -10.71 -14.61
N SER A 54 4.34 -11.51 -14.91
CA SER A 54 2.97 -11.10 -14.61
C SER A 54 2.78 -10.80 -13.13
N LEU A 55 2.05 -9.73 -12.81
CA LEU A 55 1.70 -9.35 -11.44
C LEU A 55 0.33 -9.89 -11.00
N GLN A 56 -0.34 -10.68 -11.84
CA GLN A 56 -1.55 -11.39 -11.42
C GLN A 56 -1.24 -12.26 -10.20
N GLY A 57 -2.03 -12.10 -9.13
CA GLY A 57 -1.82 -12.86 -7.88
C GLY A 57 -0.51 -12.58 -7.16
N ILE A 58 0.10 -11.41 -7.35
CA ILE A 58 1.40 -11.07 -6.74
C ILE A 58 1.35 -11.07 -5.21
N VAL A 59 0.25 -10.59 -4.61
CA VAL A 59 0.11 -10.56 -3.16
C VAL A 59 -0.07 -11.99 -2.62
N GLY A 60 0.80 -12.40 -1.70
CA GLY A 60 0.88 -13.75 -1.18
C GLY A 60 1.80 -14.68 -1.99
N ARG A 61 2.33 -14.24 -3.12
CA ARG A 61 3.24 -15.03 -3.96
C ARG A 61 4.70 -14.92 -3.48
N LYS A 62 5.42 -16.03 -3.57
CA LYS A 62 6.86 -16.05 -3.27
C LYS A 62 7.64 -15.30 -4.37
N ALA A 63 8.62 -14.51 -3.97
CA ALA A 63 9.52 -13.83 -4.92
C ALA A 63 10.24 -14.86 -5.80
N GLY A 64 10.41 -14.51 -7.07
CA GLY A 64 11.12 -15.37 -8.02
C GLY A 64 10.37 -16.63 -8.44
N SER A 65 9.04 -16.73 -8.20
CA SER A 65 8.28 -17.97 -8.39
C SER A 65 7.29 -17.99 -9.57
N SER A 66 7.16 -16.90 -10.34
CA SER A 66 6.27 -16.92 -11.51
C SER A 66 6.79 -17.91 -12.55
N ALA A 67 5.91 -18.85 -12.93
CA ALA A 67 6.27 -19.90 -13.87
C ALA A 67 6.71 -19.31 -15.22
N GLY A 68 7.78 -19.86 -15.80
CA GLY A 68 8.26 -19.47 -17.13
C GLY A 68 8.98 -18.12 -17.20
N PHE A 69 9.12 -17.38 -16.10
CA PHE A 69 9.89 -16.14 -16.08
C PHE A 69 11.33 -16.36 -15.60
N HIS A 70 12.29 -15.73 -16.29
CA HIS A 70 13.70 -15.81 -15.94
C HIS A 70 14.09 -14.70 -14.97
N TYR A 71 14.04 -14.98 -13.68
CA TYR A 71 14.46 -14.06 -12.63
C TYR A 71 15.99 -14.00 -12.46
N SER A 72 16.48 -12.88 -11.92
CA SER A 72 17.83 -12.81 -11.39
C SER A 72 18.07 -13.85 -10.30
N ARG A 73 19.32 -14.24 -10.11
CA ARG A 73 19.71 -15.12 -9.00
C ARG A 73 19.34 -14.48 -7.66
N ALA A 74 19.53 -13.17 -7.52
CA ALA A 74 19.18 -12.41 -6.33
C ALA A 74 17.69 -12.52 -5.98
N MET A 75 16.80 -12.34 -6.97
CA MET A 75 15.36 -12.44 -6.74
C MET A 75 14.92 -13.85 -6.35
N LYS A 76 15.51 -14.89 -6.98
CA LYS A 76 15.24 -16.29 -6.62
C LYS A 76 15.69 -16.63 -5.20
N ALA A 77 16.77 -16.02 -4.73
CA ALA A 77 17.36 -16.26 -3.42
C ALA A 77 16.78 -15.36 -2.31
N ALA A 78 15.94 -14.38 -2.64
CA ALA A 78 15.49 -13.35 -1.70
C ALA A 78 14.63 -13.88 -0.54
N ASN A 79 14.00 -15.04 -0.70
CA ASN A 79 13.15 -15.68 0.31
C ASN A 79 12.06 -14.75 0.86
N ILE A 80 11.45 -13.96 -0.02
CA ILE A 80 10.37 -13.02 0.28
C ILE A 80 9.04 -13.63 -0.17
N THR A 81 8.02 -13.57 0.67
CA THR A 81 6.61 -13.70 0.24
C THR A 81 6.01 -12.30 0.24
N TRP A 82 5.46 -11.88 -0.89
CA TRP A 82 4.97 -10.52 -1.07
C TRP A 82 3.71 -10.27 -0.25
N ASP A 83 3.80 -9.34 0.69
CA ASP A 83 2.70 -8.75 1.43
C ASP A 83 2.76 -7.23 1.30
N ASP A 84 1.80 -6.52 1.92
CA ASP A 84 1.71 -5.06 1.83
C ASP A 84 3.01 -4.38 2.28
N GLU A 85 3.59 -4.82 3.41
CA GLU A 85 4.81 -4.25 3.97
C GLU A 85 6.03 -4.49 3.07
N LYS A 86 6.19 -5.72 2.60
CA LYS A 86 7.32 -6.09 1.74
C LYS A 86 7.24 -5.43 0.36
N LEU A 87 6.01 -5.29 -0.17
CA LEU A 87 5.79 -4.54 -1.40
C LEU A 87 6.09 -3.05 -1.20
N ASP A 88 5.67 -2.43 -0.09
CA ASP A 88 5.97 -1.03 0.19
C ASP A 88 7.48 -0.80 0.28
N ASN A 89 8.20 -1.64 1.04
CA ASN A 89 9.65 -1.56 1.14
C ASN A 89 10.34 -1.76 -0.22
N TYR A 90 9.91 -2.75 -0.99
CA TYR A 90 10.50 -3.04 -2.30
C TYR A 90 10.23 -1.93 -3.31
N LEU A 91 9.02 -1.40 -3.35
CA LEU A 91 8.65 -0.29 -4.22
C LEU A 91 9.27 1.05 -3.80
N THR A 92 9.75 1.17 -2.56
CA THR A 92 10.54 2.34 -2.13
C THR A 92 11.92 2.34 -2.77
N ASP A 93 12.61 1.20 -2.75
CA ASP A 93 13.94 1.02 -3.32
C ASP A 93 14.22 -0.47 -3.61
N PRO A 94 13.94 -0.91 -4.84
CA PRO A 94 14.09 -2.32 -5.21
C PRO A 94 15.52 -2.87 -5.03
N GLN A 95 16.53 -2.06 -5.31
CA GLN A 95 17.94 -2.50 -5.19
C GLN A 95 18.40 -2.61 -3.76
N ARG A 96 17.84 -1.81 -2.85
CA ARG A 96 18.13 -1.92 -1.42
C ARG A 96 17.54 -3.19 -0.82
N VAL A 97 16.33 -3.58 -1.25
CA VAL A 97 15.62 -4.77 -0.71
C VAL A 97 16.14 -6.05 -1.32
N VAL A 98 16.40 -6.06 -2.63
CA VAL A 98 16.96 -7.21 -3.36
C VAL A 98 18.16 -6.74 -4.20
N PRO A 99 19.33 -6.58 -3.59
CA PRO A 99 20.55 -6.19 -4.31
C PRO A 99 20.86 -7.19 -5.42
N GLY A 100 21.06 -6.70 -6.62
CA GLY A 100 21.30 -7.54 -7.80
C GLY A 100 20.03 -8.02 -8.51
N ASN A 101 18.83 -7.51 -8.15
CA ASN A 101 17.67 -7.69 -9.00
C ASN A 101 17.87 -6.95 -10.33
N ILE A 102 17.18 -7.39 -11.37
CA ILE A 102 17.32 -6.86 -12.74
C ILE A 102 16.17 -5.95 -13.18
N MET A 103 15.25 -5.60 -12.26
CA MET A 103 14.17 -4.67 -12.56
C MET A 103 14.73 -3.24 -12.66
N PRO A 104 14.65 -2.58 -13.83
CA PRO A 104 15.23 -1.25 -14.03
C PRO A 104 14.28 -0.16 -13.54
N PHE A 105 13.97 -0.18 -12.24
CA PHE A 105 13.04 0.73 -11.58
C PHE A 105 13.68 1.26 -10.30
N SER A 106 13.73 2.58 -10.14
CA SER A 106 14.39 3.22 -9.00
C SER A 106 13.51 3.38 -7.77
N GLY A 107 12.23 3.09 -7.89
CA GLY A 107 11.27 3.17 -6.78
C GLY A 107 10.28 4.34 -6.88
N LEU A 108 9.30 4.32 -5.98
CA LEU A 108 8.31 5.38 -5.77
C LEU A 108 8.60 6.03 -4.42
N ALA A 109 9.00 7.31 -4.43
CA ALA A 109 9.29 8.05 -3.18
C ALA A 109 8.01 8.35 -2.38
N ASP A 110 6.90 8.62 -3.06
CA ASP A 110 5.62 8.97 -2.44
C ASP A 110 4.94 7.75 -1.82
N SER A 111 4.75 7.78 -0.50
CA SER A 111 4.12 6.69 0.25
C SER A 111 2.64 6.49 -0.09
N THR A 112 1.93 7.56 -0.45
CA THR A 112 0.53 7.47 -0.87
C THR A 112 0.42 6.73 -2.19
N GLN A 113 1.26 7.07 -3.16
CA GLN A 113 1.32 6.36 -4.45
C GLN A 113 1.65 4.87 -4.26
N ARG A 114 2.58 4.54 -3.35
CA ARG A 114 2.89 3.13 -3.04
C ARG A 114 1.70 2.41 -2.43
N ALA A 115 1.03 3.02 -1.45
CA ALA A 115 -0.16 2.45 -0.82
C ALA A 115 -1.29 2.21 -1.83
N ASP A 116 -1.52 3.15 -2.74
CA ASP A 116 -2.56 3.06 -3.77
C ASP A 116 -2.25 1.95 -4.78
N VAL A 117 -1.02 1.89 -5.30
CA VAL A 117 -0.65 0.82 -6.25
C VAL A 117 -0.68 -0.55 -5.59
N ILE A 118 -0.30 -0.68 -4.32
CA ILE A 118 -0.43 -1.94 -3.57
C ILE A 118 -1.90 -2.34 -3.43
N ALA A 119 -2.80 -1.38 -3.14
CA ALA A 119 -4.23 -1.63 -3.11
C ALA A 119 -4.75 -2.15 -4.45
N TYR A 120 -4.28 -1.58 -5.55
CA TYR A 120 -4.61 -2.08 -6.89
C TYR A 120 -4.05 -3.49 -7.12
N LEU A 121 -2.79 -3.76 -6.78
CA LEU A 121 -2.16 -5.08 -6.92
C LEU A 121 -2.93 -6.18 -6.17
N LYS A 122 -3.53 -5.86 -5.03
CA LYS A 122 -4.37 -6.80 -4.25
C LYS A 122 -5.64 -7.22 -4.99
N THR A 123 -6.08 -6.46 -5.99
CA THR A 123 -7.24 -6.80 -6.82
C THR A 123 -6.91 -7.77 -7.96
N LEU A 124 -5.63 -7.96 -8.28
CA LEU A 124 -5.14 -8.82 -9.37
C LEU A 124 -5.10 -10.29 -8.91
N LYS A 125 -6.17 -11.02 -9.13
CA LYS A 125 -6.31 -12.43 -8.73
C LYS A 125 -6.32 -13.35 -9.93
#